data_b2bd812b2d82338e306a0bbf1e08ca7f
#
_entry.id   b2bd812b2d82338e306a0bbf1e08ca7f
#
_cell.length_a   1.000
_cell.length_b   1.000
_cell.length_c   1.000
_cell.angle_alpha   90.00
_cell.angle_beta   90.00
_cell.angle_gamma   90.00
#
_symmetry.space_group_name_H-M   'P 1'
#
loop_
_entity.id
_entity.type
_entity.pdbx_description
1 polymer ?
#
loop_
_entity_poly.entity_id
_entity_poly.type
_entity_poly.pdbx_seq_one_letter_code
_entity_poly.pdbx_strand_id
1 'polypeptide(L)'
;EDEAEYAPSGCVSFLTIHQSKGMEFPIVLVDSLSNVPRKTYKDLMTEVEEKYFHRPAFEPYDQTKYFDFWRLYYTAFSRAQNLLVLTCDENKRTPSQYFRDIYDEIQSVNSDEFDLSEFSFQSVKKVNLKNSFSFTSHITVYETCALQYKFYKELEFMPVRQNAMMFGTLVHETIEDIHRA
;
A
#
# COMPACT_ATOMS: atom_id res chain seq x y z
N GLU A 1 4.46 -1.94 -20.65
CA GLU A 1 3.82 -1.70 -19.33
C GLU A 1 4.29 -0.32 -18.92
N ASP A 2 3.38 0.65 -18.96
CA ASP A 2 3.69 2.01 -18.60
C ASP A 2 4.05 2.03 -17.11
N GLU A 3 5.32 2.24 -16.82
CA GLU A 3 5.75 2.58 -15.47
C GLU A 3 4.98 3.82 -15.07
N ALA A 4 4.21 3.74 -13.98
CA ALA A 4 3.46 4.87 -13.48
C ALA A 4 4.44 6.03 -13.28
N GLU A 5 4.32 7.05 -14.10
CA GLU A 5 5.12 8.26 -14.00
C GLU A 5 4.75 8.93 -12.68
N TYR A 6 5.64 8.83 -11.70
CA TYR A 6 5.43 9.47 -10.41
C TYR A 6 5.42 10.98 -10.62
N ALA A 7 4.40 11.62 -10.08
CA ALA A 7 4.29 13.06 -10.20
C ALA A 7 5.55 13.75 -9.64
N PRO A 8 6.08 14.75 -10.35
CA PRO A 8 7.20 15.53 -9.87
C PRO A 8 6.92 16.14 -8.49
N SER A 9 7.99 16.43 -7.73
CA SER A 9 7.86 17.16 -6.46
C SER A 9 7.06 18.45 -6.64
N GLY A 10 6.08 18.69 -5.76
CA GLY A 10 5.17 19.84 -5.82
C GLY A 10 3.90 19.61 -6.66
N CYS A 11 3.69 18.41 -7.18
CA CYS A 11 2.47 18.05 -7.90
C CYS A 11 1.55 17.19 -7.05
N VAL A 12 0.25 17.19 -7.37
CA VAL A 12 -0.75 16.30 -6.79
C VAL A 12 -0.84 15.04 -7.65
N SER A 13 -0.70 13.88 -7.02
CA SER A 13 -0.83 12.58 -7.68
C SER A 13 -2.21 11.99 -7.44
N PHE A 14 -2.88 11.56 -8.50
CA PHE A 14 -4.12 10.79 -8.43
C PHE A 14 -3.80 9.33 -8.65
N LEU A 15 -4.00 8.52 -7.60
CA LEU A 15 -3.62 7.11 -7.60
C LEU A 15 -4.79 6.25 -7.09
N THR A 16 -4.86 5.03 -7.59
CA THR A 16 -5.65 4.02 -6.90
C THR A 16 -4.93 3.56 -5.64
N ILE A 17 -5.67 3.01 -4.68
CA ILE A 17 -5.06 2.47 -3.44
C ILE A 17 -4.02 1.38 -3.76
N HIS A 18 -4.26 0.57 -4.79
CA HIS A 18 -3.32 -0.47 -5.22
C HIS A 18 -2.01 0.12 -5.77
N GLN A 19 -2.09 1.20 -6.55
CA GLN A 19 -0.91 1.88 -7.07
C GLN A 19 -0.10 2.58 -5.98
N SER A 20 -0.75 3.03 -4.89
CA SER A 20 -0.07 3.68 -3.77
C SER A 20 0.65 2.72 -2.83
N LYS A 21 0.55 1.40 -3.06
CA LYS A 21 1.19 0.39 -2.19
C LYS A 21 2.70 0.55 -2.19
N GLY A 22 3.28 0.68 -0.99
CA GLY A 22 4.72 0.90 -0.81
C GLY A 22 5.17 2.36 -0.89
N MET A 23 4.26 3.29 -1.22
CA MET A 23 4.53 4.72 -1.24
C MET A 23 4.07 5.37 0.06
N GLU A 24 4.65 6.54 0.38
CA GLU A 24 4.22 7.38 1.49
C GLU A 24 4.18 8.84 1.00
N PHE A 25 3.20 9.58 1.48
CA PHE A 25 2.99 10.97 1.08
C PHE A 25 2.84 11.87 2.32
N PRO A 26 3.33 13.10 2.28
CA PRO A 26 3.12 14.05 3.38
C PRO A 26 1.64 14.24 3.71
N ILE A 27 0.80 14.36 2.68
CA ILE A 27 -0.65 14.54 2.79
C ILE A 27 -1.33 13.53 1.89
N VAL A 28 -2.34 12.84 2.39
CA VAL A 28 -3.18 11.91 1.63
C VAL A 28 -4.64 12.30 1.77
N LEU A 29 -5.32 12.46 0.64
CA LEU A 29 -6.77 12.59 0.59
C LEU A 29 -7.35 11.25 0.17
N VAL A 30 -8.22 10.68 0.98
CA VAL A 30 -8.96 9.45 0.66
C VAL A 30 -10.41 9.81 0.39
N ASP A 31 -10.78 9.76 -0.89
CA ASP A 31 -12.14 9.98 -1.34
C ASP A 31 -12.86 8.65 -1.47
N SER A 32 -13.80 8.37 -0.62
CA SER A 32 -14.71 7.22 -0.76
C SER A 32 -15.15 6.57 0.57
N LEU A 33 -15.27 7.34 1.63
CA LEU A 33 -15.85 6.85 2.89
C LEU A 33 -17.30 6.38 2.76
N SER A 34 -17.95 6.66 1.63
CA SER A 34 -19.28 6.15 1.31
C SER A 34 -19.31 4.71 0.80
N ASN A 35 -18.13 4.11 0.55
CA ASN A 35 -18.04 2.75 0.05
C ASN A 35 -18.41 1.70 1.11
N VAL A 36 -18.87 0.56 0.59
CA VAL A 36 -19.25 -0.61 1.38
C VAL A 36 -18.54 -1.86 0.84
N PRO A 37 -18.30 -2.89 1.67
CA PRO A 37 -17.73 -4.15 1.21
C PRO A 37 -18.55 -4.76 0.08
N ARG A 38 -17.90 -5.13 -1.01
CA ARG A 38 -18.54 -5.76 -2.18
C ARG A 38 -18.16 -7.22 -2.25
N LYS A 39 -19.14 -8.07 -2.56
CA LYS A 39 -18.91 -9.49 -2.79
C LYS A 39 -18.09 -9.66 -4.07
N THR A 40 -16.88 -10.22 -3.93
CA THR A 40 -15.93 -10.39 -5.04
C THR A 40 -15.87 -11.83 -5.50
N TYR A 41 -16.27 -12.78 -4.64
CA TYR A 41 -16.13 -14.21 -4.88
C TYR A 41 -17.46 -14.86 -5.28
N LYS A 42 -17.37 -15.89 -6.12
CA LYS A 42 -18.52 -16.69 -6.55
C LYS A 42 -18.94 -17.64 -5.43
N ASP A 43 -20.23 -17.93 -5.35
CA ASP A 43 -20.79 -18.85 -4.37
C ASP A 43 -20.14 -20.25 -4.43
N LEU A 44 -19.70 -20.66 -5.62
CA LEU A 44 -18.95 -21.90 -5.81
C LEU A 44 -17.72 -22.03 -4.89
N MET A 45 -17.02 -20.91 -4.61
CA MET A 45 -15.84 -20.96 -3.74
C MET A 45 -16.22 -21.23 -2.28
N THR A 46 -17.36 -20.73 -1.83
CA THR A 46 -17.90 -21.04 -0.51
C THR A 46 -18.27 -22.52 -0.39
N GLU A 47 -18.92 -23.09 -1.41
CA GLU A 47 -19.26 -24.50 -1.45
C GLU A 47 -18.02 -25.41 -1.45
N VAL A 48 -16.96 -25.00 -2.16
CA VAL A 48 -15.69 -25.75 -2.16
C VAL A 48 -15.03 -25.69 -0.79
N GLU A 49 -15.06 -24.53 -0.12
CA GLU A 49 -14.51 -24.38 1.22
C GLU A 49 -15.24 -25.28 2.22
N GLU A 50 -16.55 -25.25 2.25
CA GLU A 50 -17.37 -26.08 3.15
C GLU A 50 -17.18 -27.58 2.90
N LYS A 51 -17.02 -27.98 1.67
CA LYS A 51 -16.96 -29.38 1.29
C LYS A 51 -15.58 -30.03 1.46
N TYR A 52 -14.51 -29.27 1.25
CA TYR A 52 -13.15 -29.81 1.16
C TYR A 52 -12.22 -29.36 2.27
N PHE A 53 -12.54 -28.30 3.00
CA PHE A 53 -11.72 -27.85 4.11
C PHE A 53 -12.23 -28.48 5.42
N HIS A 54 -11.39 -29.31 6.02
CA HIS A 54 -11.70 -30.00 7.30
C HIS A 54 -11.43 -29.11 8.54
N ARG A 55 -10.92 -27.91 8.34
CA ARG A 55 -10.67 -26.92 9.40
C ARG A 55 -11.30 -25.60 8.98
N PRO A 56 -11.81 -24.81 9.95
CA PRO A 56 -12.28 -23.48 9.64
C PRO A 56 -11.15 -22.69 8.97
N ALA A 57 -11.43 -22.10 7.80
CA ALA A 57 -10.49 -21.22 7.15
C ALA A 57 -10.23 -20.00 8.04
N PHE A 58 -8.98 -19.51 8.04
CA PHE A 58 -8.63 -18.28 8.76
C PHE A 58 -9.43 -17.08 8.24
N GLU A 59 -9.69 -17.06 6.94
CA GLU A 59 -10.53 -16.07 6.25
C GLU A 59 -11.57 -16.79 5.40
N PRO A 60 -12.75 -17.11 5.98
CA PRO A 60 -13.84 -17.73 5.24
C PRO A 60 -14.26 -16.91 4.02
N TYR A 61 -14.58 -17.56 2.93
CA TYR A 61 -14.91 -16.89 1.66
C TYR A 61 -16.12 -15.95 1.76
N ASP A 62 -17.09 -16.28 2.59
CA ASP A 62 -18.25 -15.43 2.86
C ASP A 62 -17.87 -14.10 3.55
N GLN A 63 -16.77 -14.09 4.32
CA GLN A 63 -16.26 -12.96 5.07
C GLN A 63 -15.15 -12.20 4.33
N THR A 64 -14.56 -12.76 3.29
CA THR A 64 -13.40 -12.18 2.57
C THR A 64 -13.66 -10.75 2.10
N LYS A 65 -14.89 -10.41 1.69
CA LYS A 65 -15.27 -9.04 1.30
C LYS A 65 -15.00 -7.99 2.38
N TYR A 66 -15.11 -8.37 3.66
CA TYR A 66 -14.84 -7.46 4.79
C TYR A 66 -13.34 -7.35 5.03
N PHE A 67 -12.62 -8.47 4.98
CA PHE A 67 -11.16 -8.47 5.12
C PHE A 67 -10.49 -7.66 4.01
N ASP A 68 -10.88 -7.85 2.77
CA ASP A 68 -10.35 -7.12 1.62
C ASP A 68 -10.67 -5.62 1.71
N PHE A 69 -11.89 -5.29 2.11
CA PHE A 69 -12.31 -3.92 2.32
C PHE A 69 -11.43 -3.22 3.37
N TRP A 70 -11.23 -3.82 4.54
CA TRP A 70 -10.42 -3.24 5.59
C TRP A 70 -8.94 -3.18 5.26
N ARG A 71 -8.39 -4.19 4.59
CA ARG A 71 -7.01 -4.16 4.07
C ARG A 71 -6.78 -3.02 3.09
N LEU A 72 -7.76 -2.79 2.22
CA LEU A 72 -7.69 -1.71 1.23
C LEU A 72 -7.63 -0.35 1.94
N TYR A 73 -8.53 -0.08 2.87
CA TYR A 73 -8.53 1.17 3.61
C TYR A 73 -7.35 1.32 4.56
N TYR A 74 -6.93 0.25 5.22
CA TYR A 74 -5.69 0.26 5.98
C TYR A 74 -4.50 0.67 5.12
N THR A 75 -4.41 0.11 3.92
CA THR A 75 -3.36 0.50 2.96
C THR A 75 -3.45 1.98 2.62
N ALA A 76 -4.64 2.50 2.31
CA ALA A 76 -4.83 3.90 1.97
C ALA A 76 -4.44 4.83 3.13
N PHE A 77 -4.94 4.56 4.32
CA PHE A 77 -4.72 5.41 5.50
C PHE A 77 -3.25 5.42 5.94
N SER A 78 -2.58 4.28 5.85
CA SER A 78 -1.16 4.16 6.20
C SER A 78 -0.21 4.84 5.21
N ARG A 79 -0.70 5.44 4.14
CA ARG A 79 0.14 6.20 3.19
C ARG A 79 0.43 7.62 3.66
N ALA A 80 -0.35 8.16 4.59
CA ALA A 80 -0.17 9.51 5.10
C ALA A 80 0.94 9.55 6.16
N GLN A 81 1.87 10.49 5.99
CA GLN A 81 2.94 10.75 6.95
C GLN A 81 2.57 11.81 7.98
N ASN A 82 1.92 12.89 7.53
CA ASN A 82 1.61 14.04 8.40
C ASN A 82 0.10 14.30 8.50
N LEU A 83 -0.62 14.25 7.38
CA LEU A 83 -2.04 14.59 7.35
C LEU A 83 -2.83 13.60 6.48
N LEU A 84 -3.85 13.01 7.07
CA LEU A 84 -4.84 12.20 6.38
C LEU A 84 -6.16 12.96 6.35
N VAL A 85 -6.64 13.27 5.14
CA VAL A 85 -7.94 13.92 4.91
C VAL A 85 -8.92 12.88 4.37
N LEU A 86 -10.06 12.74 5.03
CA LEU A 86 -11.09 11.80 4.67
C LEU A 86 -12.29 12.55 4.08
N THR A 87 -12.73 12.12 2.89
CA THR A 87 -13.87 12.73 2.20
C THR A 87 -14.95 11.71 1.87
N CYS A 88 -16.18 12.15 1.74
CA CYS A 88 -17.29 11.32 1.27
C CYS A 88 -18.09 12.04 0.20
N ASP A 89 -18.82 11.27 -0.60
CA ASP A 89 -19.64 11.78 -1.70
C ASP A 89 -20.78 12.66 -1.15
N GLU A 90 -20.87 13.91 -1.60
CA GLU A 90 -21.91 14.86 -1.21
C GLU A 90 -23.33 14.34 -1.48
N ASN A 91 -23.52 13.58 -2.56
CA ASN A 91 -24.82 13.02 -2.92
C ASN A 91 -25.29 11.95 -1.90
N LYS A 92 -24.37 11.31 -1.24
CA LYS A 92 -24.63 10.30 -0.20
C LYS A 92 -24.66 10.90 1.20
N ARG A 93 -24.23 12.13 1.38
CA ARG A 93 -24.26 13.01 2.59
C ARG A 93 -23.72 12.41 3.88
N THR A 94 -23.49 11.12 3.94
CA THR A 94 -22.99 10.43 5.14
C THR A 94 -21.99 9.37 4.74
N PRO A 95 -20.93 9.18 5.53
CA PRO A 95 -20.05 8.04 5.36
C PRO A 95 -20.83 6.74 5.54
N SER A 96 -20.33 5.65 4.98
CA SER A 96 -20.92 4.33 5.20
C SER A 96 -20.87 3.96 6.69
N GLN A 97 -21.74 3.03 7.10
CA GLN A 97 -21.78 2.56 8.49
C GLN A 97 -20.41 2.10 9.04
N TYR A 98 -19.48 1.71 8.16
CA TYR A 98 -18.14 1.23 8.51
C TYR A 98 -17.19 2.35 8.93
N PHE A 99 -17.49 3.60 8.57
CA PHE A 99 -16.64 4.76 8.86
C PHE A 99 -17.34 5.82 9.71
N ARG A 100 -18.56 5.55 10.15
CA ARG A 100 -19.35 6.53 10.90
C ARG A 100 -18.66 6.95 12.19
N ASP A 101 -18.17 6.00 12.96
CA ASP A 101 -17.51 6.27 14.23
C ASP A 101 -16.26 7.14 14.03
N ILE A 102 -15.45 6.81 13.01
CA ILE A 102 -14.27 7.61 12.65
C ILE A 102 -14.68 9.02 12.23
N TYR A 103 -15.72 9.14 11.43
CA TYR A 103 -16.19 10.43 10.93
C TYR A 103 -16.72 11.34 12.05
N ASP A 104 -17.38 10.76 13.04
CA ASP A 104 -17.94 11.51 14.17
C ASP A 104 -16.87 11.95 15.18
N GLU A 105 -15.73 11.26 15.22
CA GLU A 105 -14.62 11.55 16.14
C GLU A 105 -13.58 12.54 15.58
N ILE A 106 -13.45 12.66 14.24
CA ILE A 106 -12.43 13.50 13.63
C ILE A 106 -12.92 14.94 13.44
N GLN A 107 -11.96 15.88 13.47
CA GLN A 107 -12.24 17.30 13.22
C GLN A 107 -12.67 17.55 11.77
N SER A 108 -13.73 18.33 11.57
CA SER A 108 -14.19 18.72 10.22
C SER A 108 -13.32 19.83 9.65
N VAL A 109 -12.85 19.64 8.41
CA VAL A 109 -12.11 20.67 7.65
C VAL A 109 -12.97 21.89 7.32
N ASN A 110 -14.29 21.73 7.27
CA ASN A 110 -15.24 22.80 6.98
C ASN A 110 -15.61 23.62 8.23
N SER A 111 -15.05 23.31 9.39
CA SER A 111 -15.24 24.13 10.57
C SER A 111 -14.40 25.42 10.47
N ASP A 112 -14.95 26.53 10.91
CA ASP A 112 -14.24 27.83 10.98
C ASP A 112 -13.01 27.77 11.92
N GLU A 113 -12.90 26.72 12.72
CA GLU A 113 -11.80 26.45 13.66
C GLU A 113 -10.63 25.65 13.02
N PHE A 114 -10.77 25.19 11.77
CA PHE A 114 -9.72 24.40 11.12
C PHE A 114 -8.67 25.31 10.48
N ASP A 115 -7.47 25.32 11.04
CA ASP A 115 -6.33 26.07 10.52
C ASP A 115 -5.19 25.11 10.11
N LEU A 116 -4.89 25.04 8.83
CA LEU A 116 -3.76 24.27 8.29
C LEU A 116 -2.40 24.75 8.81
N SER A 117 -2.29 26.01 9.23
CA SER A 117 -1.03 26.56 9.75
C SER A 117 -0.62 25.98 11.11
N GLU A 118 -1.54 25.37 11.84
CA GLU A 118 -1.26 24.68 13.10
C GLU A 118 -0.56 23.32 12.90
N PHE A 119 -0.63 22.76 11.68
CA PHE A 119 0.02 21.49 11.37
C PHE A 119 1.49 21.70 11.02
N SER A 120 2.38 21.26 11.90
CA SER A 120 3.80 21.21 11.61
C SER A 120 4.09 19.98 10.73
N PHE A 121 4.24 20.21 9.44
CA PHE A 121 4.67 19.15 8.53
C PHE A 121 6.15 18.83 8.78
N GLN A 122 6.40 17.65 9.34
CA GLN A 122 7.78 17.16 9.46
C GLN A 122 8.32 16.89 8.06
N SER A 123 9.54 17.34 7.79
CA SER A 123 10.18 16.99 6.52
C SER A 123 10.30 15.47 6.44
N VAL A 124 9.84 14.93 5.32
CA VAL A 124 9.93 13.53 4.97
C VAL A 124 11.35 13.02 5.21
N LYS A 125 11.45 11.92 5.91
CA LYS A 125 12.66 11.16 6.31
C LYS A 125 13.98 11.76 5.83
N LYS A 126 14.84 12.18 6.76
CA LYS A 126 16.26 12.35 6.46
C LYS A 126 16.71 11.07 5.80
N VAL A 127 17.10 11.15 4.54
CA VAL A 127 17.69 10.02 3.82
C VAL A 127 18.82 9.51 4.69
N ASN A 128 18.67 8.29 5.24
CA ASN A 128 19.75 7.64 5.95
C ASN A 128 20.80 7.33 4.89
N LEU A 129 21.76 8.22 4.76
CA LEU A 129 22.91 8.01 3.89
C LEU A 129 23.61 6.74 4.38
N LYS A 130 23.54 5.68 3.58
CA LYS A 130 24.27 4.45 3.86
C LYS A 130 25.76 4.75 3.82
N ASN A 131 26.49 4.38 4.86
CA ASN A 131 27.93 4.56 4.93
C ASN A 131 28.69 3.44 4.23
N SER A 132 28.01 2.39 3.78
CA SER A 132 28.60 1.25 3.07
C SER A 132 27.78 0.89 1.84
N PHE A 133 28.47 0.71 0.72
CA PHE A 133 27.86 0.39 -0.56
C PHE A 133 28.43 -0.93 -1.11
N SER A 134 27.56 -1.86 -1.48
CA SER A 134 27.96 -3.06 -2.20
C SER A 134 28.16 -2.72 -3.68
N PHE A 135 29.21 -3.26 -4.30
CA PHE A 135 29.48 -3.01 -5.71
C PHE A 135 28.30 -3.45 -6.60
N THR A 136 27.88 -4.71 -6.46
CA THR A 136 26.82 -5.28 -7.31
C THR A 136 25.43 -4.71 -7.06
N SER A 137 25.05 -4.51 -5.80
CA SER A 137 23.70 -4.11 -5.46
C SER A 137 23.49 -2.60 -5.41
N HIS A 138 24.55 -1.80 -5.37
CA HIS A 138 24.45 -0.34 -5.32
C HIS A 138 25.14 0.32 -6.51
N ILE A 139 26.47 0.08 -6.68
CA ILE A 139 27.25 0.79 -7.70
C ILE A 139 26.79 0.38 -9.10
N THR A 140 26.72 -0.91 -9.38
CA THR A 140 26.28 -1.41 -10.70
C THR A 140 24.86 -0.95 -11.05
N VAL A 141 23.94 -0.96 -10.09
CA VAL A 141 22.58 -0.49 -10.32
C VAL A 141 22.56 1.00 -10.61
N TYR A 142 23.33 1.82 -9.87
CA TYR A 142 23.43 3.25 -10.10
C TYR A 142 24.06 3.59 -11.47
N GLU A 143 25.12 2.90 -11.86
CA GLU A 143 25.79 3.07 -13.17
C GLU A 143 24.87 2.67 -14.32
N THR A 144 24.03 1.64 -14.11
CA THR A 144 23.06 1.22 -15.13
C THR A 144 21.95 2.25 -15.29
N CYS A 145 21.38 2.71 -14.18
CA CYS A 145 20.35 3.73 -14.17
C CYS A 145 20.21 4.37 -12.77
N ALA A 146 20.62 5.64 -12.65
CA ALA A 146 20.55 6.38 -11.39
C ALA A 146 19.11 6.50 -10.85
N LEU A 147 18.12 6.61 -11.75
CA LEU A 147 16.72 6.67 -11.39
C LEU A 147 16.23 5.33 -10.81
N GLN A 148 16.63 4.21 -11.40
CA GLN A 148 16.39 2.87 -10.90
C GLN A 148 16.99 2.65 -9.51
N TYR A 149 18.23 3.15 -9.32
CA TYR A 149 18.86 3.12 -8.01
C TYR A 149 18.04 3.88 -6.96
N LYS A 150 17.58 5.08 -7.30
CA LYS A 150 16.73 5.88 -6.42
C LYS A 150 15.48 5.10 -6.00
N PHE A 151 14.78 4.51 -6.96
CA PHE A 151 13.58 3.74 -6.65
C PHE A 151 13.88 2.52 -5.80
N TYR A 152 14.86 1.71 -6.14
CA TYR A 152 15.08 0.42 -5.49
C TYR A 152 15.85 0.53 -4.17
N LYS A 153 16.69 1.55 -4.00
CA LYS A 153 17.60 1.65 -2.85
C LYS A 153 17.29 2.79 -1.89
N GLU A 154 16.82 3.92 -2.40
CA GLU A 154 16.45 5.05 -1.57
C GLU A 154 14.98 5.02 -1.17
N LEU A 155 14.11 4.69 -2.13
CA LEU A 155 12.66 4.61 -1.92
C LEU A 155 12.18 3.20 -1.57
N GLU A 156 13.08 2.21 -1.55
CA GLU A 156 12.82 0.82 -1.16
C GLU A 156 11.72 0.12 -1.98
N PHE A 157 11.52 0.51 -3.24
CA PHE A 157 10.62 -0.20 -4.13
C PHE A 157 11.17 -1.59 -4.42
N MET A 158 10.36 -2.60 -4.17
CA MET A 158 10.72 -3.97 -4.53
C MET A 158 10.53 -4.17 -6.03
N PRO A 159 11.60 -4.43 -6.79
CA PRO A 159 11.44 -4.79 -8.20
C PRO A 159 10.61 -6.06 -8.32
N VAL A 160 9.77 -6.11 -9.35
CA VAL A 160 9.04 -7.34 -9.66
C VAL A 160 10.07 -8.44 -9.92
N ARG A 161 10.08 -9.48 -9.07
CA ARG A 161 11.00 -10.60 -9.23
C ARG A 161 10.67 -11.32 -10.54
N GLN A 162 11.61 -11.33 -11.45
CA GLN A 162 11.47 -12.13 -12.67
C GLN A 162 11.49 -13.61 -12.31
N ASN A 163 10.64 -14.41 -12.96
CA ASN A 163 10.55 -15.85 -12.73
C ASN A 163 11.90 -16.57 -12.83
N ALA A 164 12.78 -16.11 -13.74
CA ALA A 164 14.13 -16.63 -13.88
C ALA A 164 15.00 -16.41 -12.62
N MET A 165 14.87 -15.27 -11.97
CA MET A 165 15.60 -14.99 -10.71
C MET A 165 15.05 -15.84 -9.57
N MET A 166 13.74 -16.05 -9.49
CA MET A 166 13.13 -16.93 -8.48
C MET A 166 13.61 -18.37 -8.67
N PHE A 167 13.61 -18.85 -9.90
CA PHE A 167 14.11 -20.19 -10.20
C PHE A 167 15.59 -20.36 -9.85
N GLY A 168 16.43 -19.38 -10.18
CA GLY A 168 17.84 -19.37 -9.81
C GLY A 168 18.05 -19.44 -8.29
N THR A 169 17.29 -18.65 -7.52
CA THR A 169 17.36 -18.68 -6.05
C THR A 169 16.98 -20.05 -5.51
N LEU A 170 15.87 -20.63 -5.98
CA LEU A 170 15.42 -21.96 -5.53
C LEU A 170 16.46 -23.05 -5.83
N VAL A 171 17.10 -23.02 -7.01
CA VAL A 171 18.16 -23.97 -7.35
C VAL A 171 19.36 -23.82 -6.42
N HIS A 172 19.80 -22.60 -6.14
CA HIS A 172 20.91 -22.35 -5.21
C HIS A 172 20.60 -22.82 -3.79
N GLU A 173 19.44 -22.50 -3.25
CA GLU A 173 18.99 -22.94 -1.92
C GLU A 173 18.93 -24.47 -1.85
N THR A 174 18.38 -25.13 -2.88
CA THR A 174 18.30 -26.60 -2.93
C THR A 174 19.70 -27.23 -2.92
N ILE A 175 20.65 -26.70 -3.70
CA ILE A 175 22.03 -27.19 -3.72
C ILE A 175 22.71 -26.98 -2.37
N GLU A 176 22.49 -25.82 -1.75
CA GLU A 176 23.06 -25.51 -0.44
C GLU A 176 22.53 -26.46 0.66
N ASP A 177 21.24 -26.75 0.65
CA ASP A 177 20.61 -27.69 1.58
C ASP A 177 21.15 -29.11 1.41
N ILE A 178 21.34 -29.56 0.16
CA ILE A 178 21.96 -30.86 -0.11
C ILE A 178 23.40 -30.94 0.41
N HIS A 179 24.16 -29.83 0.36
CA HIS A 179 25.52 -29.80 0.85
C HIS A 179 25.65 -29.73 2.38
N ARG A 180 24.59 -29.26 3.04
CA ARG A 180 24.52 -29.17 4.52
C ARG A 180 23.97 -30.44 5.18
N ALA A 181 23.30 -31.29 4.42
CA ALA A 181 22.73 -32.57 4.89
C ALA A 181 23.79 -33.66 4.92
#